data_345ec79caa339617b294beb558430b19
#
_entry.id   345ec79caa339617b294beb558430b19
#
_cell.length_a   1.000
_cell.length_b   1.000
_cell.length_c   1.000
_cell.angle_alpha   90.00
_cell.angle_beta   90.00
_cell.angle_gamma   90.00
#
_symmetry.space_group_name_H-M   'P 1'
#
loop_
_entity.id
_entity.type
_entity.pdbx_description
1 polymer ?
#
loop_
_entity_poly.entity_id
_entity_poly.type
_entity_poly.pdbx_seq_one_letter_code
_entity_poly.pdbx_strand_id
1 'polypeptide(L)'
;MRDRKRIILAMIAAGCIFAGGCGIKESPAEGSTAETEVSEAAGETAEEAADELPEIDPEAWEIYSAALEAMFSQNIWPDGKEIDEEEYKSRGDFSENQFAVCDVDNDGREELLLHVTTASMAGMFEGVYDYDPDTGKITEEFVVFPAVTYYDNGTLKSEWSHNQGRGAKLWPFTLYEYDPGTDTYIRRGSVDSWDKDFVAEGFPAEYDTDGDGTVYFIYEDENLTDRKTVDGEEYHQWLDSYLSGAEEIRIDWQDLKAQTDPAVVSRNIRGIARPLI
;
A
#
# COMPACT_ATOMS: atom_id res chain seq x y z
N MET A 1 1.14 29.04 19.30
CA MET A 1 -0.04 28.22 19.54
C MET A 1 -1.00 28.47 18.38
N ARG A 2 -1.01 27.61 17.39
CA ARG A 2 -1.97 27.63 16.27
C ARG A 2 -2.69 26.28 16.31
N ASP A 3 -3.98 26.33 16.70
CA ASP A 3 -4.89 25.20 16.64
C ASP A 3 -5.03 24.71 15.17
N ARG A 4 -4.43 23.58 14.86
CA ARG A 4 -4.77 22.86 13.64
C ARG A 4 -6.02 22.01 13.92
N LYS A 5 -7.17 22.51 13.54
CA LYS A 5 -8.42 21.76 13.56
C LYS A 5 -8.32 20.62 12.55
N ARG A 6 -8.28 19.41 13.04
CA ARG A 6 -8.44 18.20 12.22
C ARG A 6 -9.83 18.23 11.58
N ILE A 7 -9.88 18.20 10.26
CA ILE A 7 -11.14 17.99 9.53
C ILE A 7 -11.27 16.47 9.38
N ILE A 8 -12.08 15.89 10.25
CA ILE A 8 -12.52 14.50 10.08
C ILE A 8 -13.62 14.54 9.01
N LEU A 9 -13.33 14.01 7.84
CA LEU A 9 -14.30 13.87 6.76
C LEU A 9 -15.22 12.69 7.10
N ALA A 10 -16.39 12.97 7.63
CA ALA A 10 -17.43 11.96 7.87
C ALA A 10 -18.06 11.58 6.53
N MET A 11 -17.73 10.42 5.99
CA MET A 11 -18.44 9.84 4.85
C MET A 11 -19.69 9.14 5.33
N ILE A 12 -20.84 9.59 4.82
CA ILE A 12 -22.17 9.00 5.03
C ILE A 12 -22.27 7.74 4.18
N ALA A 13 -22.35 6.57 4.83
CA ALA A 13 -22.63 5.31 4.17
C ALA A 13 -24.12 5.23 3.81
N ALA A 14 -24.44 5.25 2.51
CA ALA A 14 -25.75 4.87 2.02
C ALA A 14 -25.74 3.36 1.69
N GLY A 15 -26.37 2.56 2.55
CA GLY A 15 -26.54 1.14 2.34
C GLY A 15 -27.58 0.85 1.25
N CYS A 16 -27.22 0.08 0.24
CA CYS A 16 -28.16 -0.60 -0.65
C CYS A 16 -28.03 -2.11 -0.46
N ILE A 17 -29.11 -2.67 0.11
CA ILE A 17 -29.33 -4.11 0.23
C ILE A 17 -29.86 -4.61 -1.11
N PHE A 18 -29.15 -5.50 -1.81
CA PHE A 18 -29.73 -6.33 -2.85
C PHE A 18 -29.55 -7.79 -2.49
N ALA A 19 -30.70 -8.42 -2.18
CA ALA A 19 -30.85 -9.86 -2.13
C ALA A 19 -31.27 -10.36 -3.52
N GLY A 20 -30.55 -11.35 -4.04
CA GLY A 20 -30.92 -12.00 -5.27
C GLY A 20 -30.12 -13.27 -5.44
N GLY A 21 -30.80 -14.38 -5.22
CA GLY A 21 -30.28 -15.71 -5.15
C GLY A 21 -30.22 -16.48 -6.46
N CYS A 22 -29.40 -17.48 -6.37
CA CYS A 22 -29.64 -18.86 -6.85
C CYS A 22 -29.45 -19.20 -8.31
N GLY A 23 -28.74 -20.29 -8.52
CA GLY A 23 -28.90 -21.13 -9.69
C GLY A 23 -27.69 -21.97 -10.06
N ILE A 24 -27.44 -23.01 -9.27
CA ILE A 24 -26.49 -24.09 -9.66
C ILE A 24 -27.13 -24.92 -10.75
N LYS A 25 -26.44 -25.14 -11.86
CA LYS A 25 -26.70 -26.24 -12.78
C LYS A 25 -25.42 -27.01 -13.02
N GLU A 26 -25.42 -28.21 -12.50
CA GLU A 26 -24.46 -29.26 -12.86
C GLU A 26 -24.73 -29.76 -14.30
N SER A 27 -23.67 -30.13 -15.01
CA SER A 27 -23.72 -31.05 -16.13
C SER A 27 -22.38 -31.80 -16.27
N PRO A 28 -22.42 -33.07 -16.71
CA PRO A 28 -21.44 -34.07 -16.31
C PRO A 28 -20.26 -34.22 -17.27
N ALA A 29 -19.22 -34.88 -16.72
CA ALA A 29 -17.97 -35.23 -17.37
C ALA A 29 -18.13 -36.25 -18.48
N GLU A 30 -17.34 -36.12 -19.55
CA GLU A 30 -16.89 -37.27 -20.36
C GLU A 30 -15.37 -37.21 -20.51
N GLY A 31 -14.75 -38.32 -20.24
CA GLY A 31 -13.32 -38.52 -20.24
C GLY A 31 -12.74 -38.72 -21.65
N SER A 32 -11.52 -38.35 -21.81
CA SER A 32 -10.65 -38.88 -22.87
C SER A 32 -9.21 -38.98 -22.33
N THR A 33 -8.78 -40.22 -22.20
CA THR A 33 -7.39 -40.62 -21.96
C THR A 33 -6.57 -40.39 -23.23
N ALA A 34 -5.48 -39.65 -23.15
CA ALA A 34 -4.38 -39.73 -24.09
C ALA A 34 -3.07 -39.82 -23.32
N GLU A 35 -2.45 -40.95 -23.43
CA GLU A 35 -1.06 -41.21 -23.02
C GLU A 35 -0.14 -40.37 -23.90
N THR A 36 0.80 -39.66 -23.30
CA THR A 36 1.94 -39.08 -24.04
C THR A 36 3.21 -39.29 -23.25
N GLU A 37 4.16 -39.81 -23.96
CA GLU A 37 5.46 -40.31 -23.56
C GLU A 37 6.31 -39.33 -22.76
N VAL A 38 6.99 -39.87 -21.75
CA VAL A 38 8.00 -39.23 -20.95
C VAL A 38 9.27 -39.07 -21.79
N SER A 39 9.64 -37.84 -22.12
CA SER A 39 10.97 -37.48 -22.58
C SER A 39 11.76 -36.92 -21.40
N GLU A 40 12.70 -37.73 -20.89
CA GLU A 40 13.77 -37.26 -20.00
C GLU A 40 14.64 -36.25 -20.77
N ALA A 41 14.56 -34.99 -20.39
CA ALA A 41 15.57 -33.99 -20.71
C ALA A 41 16.21 -33.50 -19.41
N ALA A 42 17.51 -33.58 -19.40
CA ALA A 42 18.41 -33.30 -18.30
C ALA A 42 18.11 -32.00 -17.54
N GLY A 43 18.08 -32.10 -16.21
CA GLY A 43 18.00 -30.95 -15.32
C GLY A 43 19.25 -30.09 -15.40
N GLU A 44 19.11 -28.86 -15.84
CA GLU A 44 19.92 -27.77 -15.35
C GLU A 44 19.20 -27.22 -14.12
N THR A 45 19.80 -27.47 -12.95
CA THR A 45 19.45 -26.76 -11.73
C THR A 45 19.87 -25.31 -11.92
N ALA A 46 18.93 -24.46 -12.27
CA ALA A 46 19.07 -23.05 -12.00
C ALA A 46 19.11 -22.91 -10.47
N GLU A 47 20.28 -22.72 -9.89
CA GLU A 47 20.44 -22.09 -8.59
C GLU A 47 19.77 -20.70 -8.74
N GLU A 48 18.53 -20.56 -8.24
CA GLU A 48 17.97 -19.27 -7.95
C GLU A 48 18.97 -18.60 -6.98
N ALA A 49 19.67 -17.59 -7.45
CA ALA A 49 20.41 -16.70 -6.59
C ALA A 49 19.38 -16.16 -5.59
N ALA A 50 19.47 -16.61 -4.35
CA ALA A 50 18.73 -16.00 -3.26
C ALA A 50 19.19 -14.55 -3.24
N ASP A 51 18.31 -13.66 -3.67
CA ASP A 51 18.52 -12.22 -3.61
C ASP A 51 18.70 -11.90 -2.13
N GLU A 52 19.94 -11.65 -1.70
CA GLU A 52 20.22 -11.30 -0.31
C GLU A 52 19.51 -9.98 -0.04
N LEU A 53 18.49 -10.02 0.80
CA LEU A 53 17.80 -8.81 1.26
C LEU A 53 18.84 -7.84 1.86
N PRO A 54 18.74 -6.53 1.61
CA PRO A 54 19.65 -5.57 2.18
C PRO A 54 19.71 -5.69 3.71
N GLU A 55 20.90 -5.55 4.30
CA GLU A 55 21.04 -5.52 5.74
C GLU A 55 20.48 -4.20 6.27
N ILE A 56 19.55 -4.28 7.21
CA ILE A 56 18.99 -3.11 7.91
C ILE A 56 20.09 -2.49 8.78
N ASP A 57 20.20 -1.16 8.78
CA ASP A 57 21.11 -0.46 9.68
C ASP A 57 20.83 -0.85 11.15
N PRO A 58 21.86 -1.29 11.91
CA PRO A 58 21.67 -1.72 13.29
C PRO A 58 21.09 -0.64 14.22
N GLU A 59 21.39 0.63 13.98
CA GLU A 59 20.87 1.76 14.78
C GLU A 59 19.39 1.98 14.49
N ALA A 60 19.00 1.99 13.19
CA ALA A 60 17.61 2.04 12.75
C ALA A 60 16.80 0.90 13.37
N TRP A 61 17.34 -0.33 13.32
CA TRP A 61 16.68 -1.49 13.90
C TRP A 61 16.50 -1.38 15.42
N GLU A 62 17.49 -0.88 16.17
CA GLU A 62 17.38 -0.69 17.63
C GLU A 62 16.24 0.29 17.97
N ILE A 63 16.15 1.39 17.23
CA ILE A 63 15.14 2.42 17.44
C ILE A 63 13.74 1.89 17.07
N TYR A 64 13.59 1.28 15.91
CA TYR A 64 12.30 0.80 15.43
C TYR A 64 11.79 -0.41 16.23
N SER A 65 12.66 -1.34 16.60
CA SER A 65 12.24 -2.48 17.44
C SER A 65 11.77 -2.04 18.82
N ALA A 66 12.40 -1.01 19.41
CA ALA A 66 11.93 -0.42 20.66
C ALA A 66 10.57 0.27 20.51
N ALA A 67 10.34 0.95 19.40
CA ALA A 67 9.04 1.56 19.11
C ALA A 67 7.94 0.51 18.90
N LEU A 68 8.22 -0.56 18.16
CA LEU A 68 7.30 -1.69 17.98
C LEU A 68 6.96 -2.37 19.31
N GLU A 69 7.93 -2.56 20.20
CA GLU A 69 7.68 -3.09 21.56
C GLU A 69 6.78 -2.13 22.35
N ALA A 70 7.03 -0.82 22.26
CA ALA A 70 6.25 0.19 22.97
C ALA A 70 4.79 0.26 22.49
N MET A 71 4.51 -0.01 21.21
CA MET A 71 3.14 -0.12 20.70
C MET A 71 2.31 -1.14 21.47
N PHE A 72 2.88 -2.29 21.81
CA PHE A 72 2.18 -3.34 22.55
C PHE A 72 2.22 -3.15 24.06
N SER A 73 3.34 -2.68 24.60
CA SER A 73 3.52 -2.59 26.06
C SER A 73 2.97 -1.31 26.67
N GLN A 74 2.87 -0.23 25.89
CA GLN A 74 2.48 1.10 26.34
C GLN A 74 1.28 1.70 25.61
N ASN A 75 0.77 1.03 24.57
CA ASN A 75 -0.30 1.53 23.68
C ASN A 75 0.05 2.90 23.07
N ILE A 76 1.22 3.02 22.48
CA ILE A 76 1.67 4.23 21.78
C ILE A 76 2.08 3.90 20.34
N TRP A 77 1.82 4.83 19.41
CA TRP A 77 2.33 4.75 18.05
C TRP A 77 3.85 4.96 18.01
N PRO A 78 4.54 4.59 16.92
CA PRO A 78 5.99 4.79 16.81
C PRO A 78 6.43 6.23 17.05
N ASP A 79 5.63 7.22 16.69
CA ASP A 79 5.87 8.65 16.92
C ASP A 79 5.59 9.12 18.37
N GLY A 80 5.25 8.19 19.27
CA GLY A 80 4.97 8.45 20.68
C GLY A 80 3.57 8.98 20.99
N LYS A 81 2.67 9.05 20.00
CA LYS A 81 1.25 9.38 20.24
C LYS A 81 0.54 8.23 20.92
N GLU A 82 -0.32 8.51 21.89
CA GLU A 82 -1.14 7.49 22.56
C GLU A 82 -2.13 6.88 21.57
N ILE A 83 -2.26 5.54 21.60
CA ILE A 83 -3.32 4.83 20.89
C ILE A 83 -4.56 4.89 21.78
N ASP A 84 -5.64 5.49 21.28
CA ASP A 84 -6.92 5.55 21.99
C ASP A 84 -7.45 4.14 22.26
N GLU A 85 -7.98 3.91 23.47
CA GLU A 85 -8.43 2.58 23.90
C GLU A 85 -9.62 2.05 23.03
N GLU A 86 -10.49 2.94 22.57
CA GLU A 86 -11.58 2.57 21.66
C GLU A 86 -11.02 2.27 20.25
N GLU A 87 -10.04 3.04 19.82
CA GLU A 87 -9.30 2.83 18.58
C GLU A 87 -8.59 1.46 18.61
N TYR A 88 -7.87 1.16 19.67
CA TYR A 88 -7.20 -0.14 19.85
C TYR A 88 -8.19 -1.31 19.79
N LYS A 89 -9.33 -1.21 20.49
CA LYS A 89 -10.36 -2.24 20.47
C LYS A 89 -11.06 -2.41 19.11
N SER A 90 -11.16 -1.35 18.33
CA SER A 90 -11.78 -1.37 17.00
C SER A 90 -10.90 -2.01 15.93
N ARG A 91 -9.59 -2.14 16.18
CA ARG A 91 -8.59 -2.65 15.25
C ARG A 91 -8.41 -4.16 15.27
N GLY A 92 -9.17 -4.90 16.07
CA GLY A 92 -9.05 -6.35 16.18
C GLY A 92 -7.78 -6.79 16.90
N ASP A 93 -7.23 -7.96 16.53
CA ASP A 93 -5.93 -8.40 17.06
C ASP A 93 -4.80 -7.65 16.35
N PHE A 94 -4.26 -6.66 17.02
CA PHE A 94 -3.22 -5.80 16.45
C PHE A 94 -1.95 -6.55 16.06
N SER A 95 -1.69 -7.70 16.72
CA SER A 95 -0.53 -8.55 16.42
C SER A 95 -0.61 -9.26 15.07
N GLU A 96 -1.79 -9.30 14.44
CA GLU A 96 -2.00 -9.87 13.10
C GLU A 96 -1.68 -8.90 11.95
N ASN A 97 -1.30 -7.66 12.27
CA ASN A 97 -0.83 -6.69 11.30
C ASN A 97 0.65 -6.92 10.97
N GLN A 98 1.15 -6.15 10.02
CA GLN A 98 2.51 -6.32 9.49
C GLN A 98 3.33 -5.04 9.63
N PHE A 99 4.65 -5.20 9.59
CA PHE A 99 5.60 -4.12 9.50
C PHE A 99 6.72 -4.48 8.51
N ALA A 100 7.44 -3.48 8.06
CA ALA A 100 8.70 -3.64 7.34
C ALA A 100 9.68 -2.52 7.73
N VAL A 101 10.96 -2.73 7.44
CA VAL A 101 11.99 -1.70 7.54
C VAL A 101 12.69 -1.65 6.20
N CYS A 102 12.57 -0.53 5.48
CA CYS A 102 13.03 -0.39 4.11
C CYS A 102 13.13 1.09 3.75
N ASP A 103 14.17 1.47 3.03
CA ASP A 103 14.31 2.80 2.39
C ASP A 103 13.28 2.90 1.26
N VAL A 104 12.19 3.64 1.48
CA VAL A 104 11.07 3.78 0.52
C VAL A 104 10.97 5.17 -0.09
N ASP A 105 11.73 6.12 0.41
CA ASP A 105 11.77 7.49 -0.11
C ASP A 105 13.08 7.80 -0.86
N ASN A 106 14.03 6.86 -0.81
CA ASN A 106 15.33 6.91 -1.47
C ASN A 106 16.23 8.04 -0.93
N ASP A 107 16.14 8.31 0.38
CA ASP A 107 17.01 9.26 1.07
C ASP A 107 18.31 8.59 1.59
N GLY A 108 18.36 7.26 1.58
CA GLY A 108 19.48 6.41 2.00
C GLY A 108 19.41 5.96 3.45
N ARG A 109 18.28 6.15 4.11
CA ARG A 109 17.94 5.56 5.42
C ARG A 109 16.72 4.67 5.25
N GLU A 110 16.53 3.74 6.16
CA GLU A 110 15.35 2.90 6.18
C GLU A 110 14.27 3.49 7.07
N GLU A 111 13.03 3.49 6.58
CA GLU A 111 11.82 3.83 7.31
C GLU A 111 11.20 2.60 7.96
N LEU A 112 10.47 2.81 9.05
CA LEU A 112 9.53 1.84 9.61
C LEU A 112 8.18 1.96 8.91
N LEU A 113 7.77 0.90 8.24
CA LEU A 113 6.45 0.77 7.62
C LEU A 113 5.52 -0.01 8.55
N LEU A 114 4.29 0.47 8.71
CA LEU A 114 3.22 -0.26 9.40
C LEU A 114 2.06 -0.50 8.44
N HIS A 115 1.66 -1.78 8.29
CA HIS A 115 0.53 -2.19 7.46
C HIS A 115 -0.59 -2.73 8.34
N VAL A 116 -1.61 -1.90 8.61
CA VAL A 116 -2.70 -2.19 9.54
C VAL A 116 -3.99 -2.47 8.79
N THR A 117 -4.38 -3.74 8.77
CA THR A 117 -5.55 -4.25 8.02
C THR A 117 -6.59 -4.96 8.88
N THR A 118 -6.32 -5.21 10.16
CA THR A 118 -7.27 -5.90 11.06
C THR A 118 -8.43 -5.03 11.53
N ALA A 119 -8.39 -3.74 11.22
CA ALA A 119 -9.46 -2.79 11.51
C ALA A 119 -10.62 -2.88 10.50
N SER A 120 -11.72 -2.17 10.77
CA SER A 120 -12.69 -1.86 9.72
C SER A 120 -12.04 -1.03 8.62
N MET A 121 -12.57 -1.08 7.39
CA MET A 121 -11.97 -0.40 6.23
C MET A 121 -11.60 1.09 6.50
N ALA A 122 -12.40 1.79 7.29
CA ALA A 122 -12.14 3.18 7.65
C ALA A 122 -11.00 3.38 8.67
N GLY A 123 -10.58 2.31 9.34
CA GLY A 123 -9.47 2.31 10.29
C GLY A 123 -8.21 1.59 9.78
N MET A 124 -8.27 1.01 8.57
CA MET A 124 -7.09 0.43 7.93
C MET A 124 -6.15 1.54 7.48
N PHE A 125 -4.84 1.33 7.64
CA PHE A 125 -3.85 2.28 7.14
C PHE A 125 -2.50 1.61 6.88
N GLU A 126 -1.72 2.26 6.05
CA GLU A 126 -0.29 2.07 5.92
C GLU A 126 0.40 3.37 6.30
N GLY A 127 1.36 3.26 7.23
CA GLY A 127 2.10 4.40 7.77
C GLY A 127 3.59 4.26 7.50
N VAL A 128 4.23 5.37 7.16
CA VAL A 128 5.69 5.52 7.00
C VAL A 128 6.19 6.38 8.14
N TYR A 129 7.23 5.91 8.83
CA TYR A 129 7.82 6.56 9.99
C TYR A 129 9.33 6.59 9.84
N ASP A 130 9.92 7.77 9.92
CA ASP A 130 11.37 7.94 9.97
C ASP A 130 11.84 8.42 11.34
N TYR A 131 13.12 8.22 11.64
CA TYR A 131 13.74 8.70 12.86
C TYR A 131 14.81 9.76 12.57
N ASP A 132 14.88 10.76 13.44
CA ASP A 132 15.95 11.74 13.46
C ASP A 132 17.22 11.10 14.06
N PRO A 133 18.31 10.92 13.30
CA PRO A 133 19.52 10.24 13.76
C PRO A 133 20.23 10.97 14.91
N ASP A 134 20.03 12.28 15.08
CA ASP A 134 20.63 13.04 16.17
C ASP A 134 19.91 12.84 17.52
N THR A 135 18.63 12.55 17.48
CA THR A 135 17.77 12.46 18.67
C THR A 135 17.13 11.11 18.89
N GLY A 136 17.10 10.23 17.88
CA GLY A 136 16.37 8.96 17.86
C GLY A 136 14.84 9.13 17.93
N LYS A 137 14.34 10.34 17.68
CA LYS A 137 12.91 10.62 17.71
C LYS A 137 12.26 10.20 16.41
N ILE A 138 11.26 9.34 16.48
CA ILE A 138 10.47 8.92 15.33
C ILE A 138 9.38 9.94 15.02
N THR A 139 9.15 10.21 13.75
CA THR A 139 8.09 11.06 13.20
C THR A 139 7.29 10.30 12.15
N GLU A 140 6.00 10.58 12.08
CA GLU A 140 5.11 10.09 11.03
C GLU A 140 5.27 10.98 9.79
N GLU A 141 5.79 10.43 8.71
CA GLU A 141 5.93 11.12 7.44
C GLU A 141 4.67 11.03 6.60
N PHE A 142 4.06 9.87 6.61
CA PHE A 142 2.92 9.59 5.76
C PHE A 142 1.99 8.53 6.34
N VAL A 143 0.67 8.71 6.15
CA VAL A 143 -0.35 7.72 6.48
C VAL A 143 -1.45 7.73 5.42
N VAL A 144 -1.79 6.55 4.91
CA VAL A 144 -2.77 6.39 3.84
C VAL A 144 -3.50 5.04 3.94
N PHE A 145 -4.50 4.80 3.10
CA PHE A 145 -5.14 3.47 2.96
C PHE A 145 -4.11 2.41 2.52
N PRO A 146 -4.13 1.17 3.09
CA PRO A 146 -3.05 0.19 2.95
C PRO A 146 -3.13 -0.58 1.63
N ALA A 147 -2.94 0.13 0.53
CA ALA A 147 -2.83 -0.37 -0.83
C ALA A 147 -1.81 0.50 -1.57
N VAL A 148 -0.56 0.43 -1.12
CA VAL A 148 0.53 1.29 -1.55
C VAL A 148 1.54 0.50 -2.38
N THR A 149 2.01 1.12 -3.46
CA THR A 149 3.18 0.68 -4.22
C THR A 149 4.24 1.77 -4.10
N TYR A 150 5.43 1.40 -3.65
CA TYR A 150 6.59 2.29 -3.54
C TYR A 150 7.50 2.11 -4.75
N TYR A 151 8.18 3.19 -5.16
CA TYR A 151 9.11 3.21 -6.28
C TYR A 151 10.45 3.79 -5.85
N ASP A 152 11.54 3.28 -6.44
CA ASP A 152 12.93 3.61 -6.12
C ASP A 152 13.33 5.06 -6.40
N ASN A 153 12.42 5.86 -6.93
CA ASN A 153 12.61 7.30 -7.16
C ASN A 153 11.92 8.20 -6.11
N GLY A 154 11.49 7.61 -4.97
CA GLY A 154 10.77 8.34 -3.92
C GLY A 154 9.31 8.65 -4.25
N THR A 155 8.76 8.05 -5.31
CA THR A 155 7.32 8.15 -5.61
C THR A 155 6.57 7.00 -4.96
N LEU A 156 5.35 7.24 -4.50
CA LEU A 156 4.43 6.18 -4.11
C LEU A 156 3.07 6.36 -4.77
N LYS A 157 2.43 5.22 -5.08
CA LYS A 157 1.07 5.12 -5.58
C LYS A 157 0.18 4.50 -4.52
N SER A 158 -0.81 5.24 -4.02
CA SER A 158 -1.81 4.74 -3.08
C SER A 158 -3.14 4.52 -3.79
N GLU A 159 -3.60 3.29 -3.85
CA GLU A 159 -4.91 2.95 -4.40
C GLU A 159 -6.03 3.35 -3.43
N TRP A 160 -7.17 3.75 -3.98
CA TRP A 160 -8.30 4.12 -3.15
C TRP A 160 -9.00 2.88 -2.58
N SER A 161 -9.62 3.02 -1.42
CA SER A 161 -10.39 1.94 -0.79
C SER A 161 -11.59 1.46 -1.63
N HIS A 162 -12.02 2.23 -2.63
CA HIS A 162 -13.13 1.90 -3.53
C HIS A 162 -13.02 2.69 -4.84
N ASN A 163 -13.55 2.12 -5.91
CA ASN A 163 -13.73 2.85 -7.17
C ASN A 163 -15.05 3.63 -7.17
N GLN A 164 -15.23 4.52 -8.16
CA GLN A 164 -16.43 5.34 -8.30
C GLN A 164 -17.57 4.63 -9.04
N GLY A 165 -17.46 3.33 -9.28
CA GLY A 165 -18.48 2.54 -9.98
C GLY A 165 -18.61 2.84 -11.48
N ARG A 166 -17.55 3.37 -12.11
CA ARG A 166 -17.52 3.75 -13.53
C ARG A 166 -16.72 2.80 -14.40
N GLY A 167 -16.03 1.82 -13.83
CA GLY A 167 -15.22 0.86 -14.56
C GLY A 167 -14.37 -0.01 -13.67
N ALA A 168 -13.61 -0.91 -14.30
CA ALA A 168 -12.71 -1.81 -13.62
C ALA A 168 -11.35 -1.95 -14.35
N LYS A 169 -11.14 -1.23 -15.47
CA LYS A 169 -9.87 -1.25 -16.19
C LYS A 169 -8.75 -0.58 -15.43
N LEU A 170 -9.08 0.48 -14.67
CA LEU A 170 -8.17 1.16 -13.76
C LEU A 170 -8.79 1.21 -12.37
N TRP A 171 -8.03 0.82 -11.34
CA TRP A 171 -8.39 1.13 -9.96
C TRP A 171 -7.92 2.53 -9.60
N PRO A 172 -8.79 3.40 -9.04
CA PRO A 172 -8.40 4.77 -8.72
C PRO A 172 -7.26 4.83 -7.72
N PHE A 173 -6.37 5.79 -7.90
CA PHE A 173 -5.20 5.96 -7.05
C PHE A 173 -4.81 7.43 -6.90
N THR A 174 -3.94 7.69 -5.94
CA THR A 174 -3.26 8.97 -5.75
C THR A 174 -1.75 8.77 -5.81
N LEU A 175 -1.04 9.65 -6.53
CA LEU A 175 0.41 9.71 -6.52
C LEU A 175 0.92 10.72 -5.51
N TYR A 176 1.98 10.34 -4.82
CA TYR A 176 2.75 11.18 -3.94
C TYR A 176 4.24 11.06 -4.31
N GLU A 177 4.99 12.09 -4.04
CA GLU A 177 6.44 12.14 -4.24
C GLU A 177 7.08 12.69 -2.97
N TYR A 178 8.14 12.05 -2.52
CA TYR A 178 8.90 12.50 -1.36
C TYR A 178 9.58 13.84 -1.62
N ASP A 179 9.50 14.73 -0.64
CA ASP A 179 10.18 16.03 -0.64
C ASP A 179 11.24 16.05 0.47
N PRO A 180 12.52 15.87 0.14
CA PRO A 180 13.60 15.89 1.13
C PRO A 180 13.76 17.25 1.83
N GLY A 181 13.12 18.31 1.32
CA GLY A 181 13.15 19.63 1.96
C GLY A 181 12.20 19.75 3.15
N THR A 182 11.15 18.95 3.18
CA THR A 182 10.13 18.94 4.25
C THR A 182 10.07 17.61 4.98
N ASP A 183 10.83 16.59 4.51
CA ASP A 183 10.86 15.24 5.05
C ASP A 183 9.45 14.66 5.13
N THR A 184 8.78 14.62 3.97
CA THR A 184 7.40 14.15 3.87
C THR A 184 6.97 13.96 2.40
N TYR A 185 5.90 13.19 2.21
CA TYR A 185 5.32 12.95 0.90
C TYR A 185 4.34 14.05 0.48
N ILE A 186 4.54 14.59 -0.72
CA ILE A 186 3.69 15.63 -1.33
C ILE A 186 2.81 14.98 -2.39
N ARG A 187 1.49 15.19 -2.27
CA ARG A 187 0.52 14.74 -3.27
C ARG A 187 0.78 15.40 -4.62
N ARG A 188 0.84 14.60 -5.69
CA ARG A 188 1.02 15.06 -7.08
C ARG A 188 -0.28 15.04 -7.88
N GLY A 189 -1.18 14.14 -7.59
CA GLY A 189 -2.48 14.07 -8.21
C GLY A 189 -3.19 12.76 -7.93
N SER A 190 -4.47 12.71 -8.23
CA SER A 190 -5.27 11.47 -8.18
C SER A 190 -5.82 11.16 -9.54
N VAL A 191 -6.01 9.88 -9.82
CA VAL A 191 -6.59 9.40 -11.08
C VAL A 191 -7.76 8.47 -10.81
N ASP A 192 -8.83 8.66 -11.56
CA ASP A 192 -9.94 7.73 -11.72
C ASP A 192 -10.20 7.52 -13.22
N SER A 193 -10.99 6.54 -13.59
CA SER A 193 -11.36 6.30 -14.99
C SER A 193 -12.84 6.06 -15.18
N TRP A 194 -13.29 6.22 -16.39
CA TRP A 194 -14.62 5.83 -16.81
C TRP A 194 -14.53 4.92 -18.03
N ASP A 195 -15.10 3.73 -17.88
CA ASP A 195 -15.17 2.70 -18.90
C ASP A 195 -16.60 2.67 -19.48
N LYS A 196 -16.73 2.99 -20.75
CA LYS A 196 -17.99 3.05 -21.49
C LYS A 196 -18.73 1.71 -21.51
N ASP A 197 -17.97 0.61 -21.57
CA ASP A 197 -18.55 -0.73 -21.59
C ASP A 197 -19.18 -1.11 -20.25
N PHE A 198 -18.73 -0.48 -19.16
CA PHE A 198 -19.27 -0.68 -17.84
C PHE A 198 -20.46 0.26 -17.57
N VAL A 199 -20.36 1.55 -17.88
CA VAL A 199 -21.43 2.54 -17.75
C VAL A 199 -21.43 3.44 -18.99
N ALA A 200 -22.36 3.19 -19.92
CA ALA A 200 -22.47 3.96 -21.17
C ALA A 200 -23.18 5.30 -21.00
N GLU A 201 -24.10 5.40 -20.03
CA GLU A 201 -24.90 6.62 -19.80
C GLU A 201 -24.04 7.76 -19.27
N GLY A 202 -23.99 8.87 -19.99
CA GLY A 202 -23.22 10.06 -19.62
C GLY A 202 -21.71 9.95 -19.88
N PHE A 203 -21.26 8.89 -20.55
CA PHE A 203 -19.86 8.74 -20.94
C PHE A 203 -19.42 9.93 -21.80
N PRO A 204 -18.30 10.61 -21.49
CA PRO A 204 -17.85 11.82 -22.17
C PRO A 204 -17.07 11.47 -23.44
N ALA A 205 -17.77 11.00 -24.47
CA ALA A 205 -17.21 10.47 -25.70
C ALA A 205 -16.35 11.47 -26.48
N GLU A 206 -16.50 12.76 -26.23
CA GLU A 206 -15.67 13.82 -26.84
C GLU A 206 -14.20 13.78 -26.41
N TYR A 207 -13.90 13.08 -25.29
CA TYR A 207 -12.53 12.88 -24.80
C TYR A 207 -11.93 11.52 -25.15
N ASP A 208 -12.75 10.57 -25.61
CA ASP A 208 -12.34 9.23 -26.09
C ASP A 208 -11.88 9.36 -27.56
N THR A 209 -10.67 9.90 -27.75
CA THR A 209 -10.17 10.23 -29.10
C THR A 209 -9.57 9.05 -29.83
N ASP A 210 -9.08 8.04 -29.09
CA ASP A 210 -8.56 6.78 -29.65
C ASP A 210 -9.67 5.73 -29.86
N GLY A 211 -10.84 5.93 -29.24
CA GLY A 211 -12.02 5.09 -29.41
C GLY A 211 -11.95 3.76 -28.66
N ASP A 212 -11.09 3.65 -27.63
CA ASP A 212 -10.96 2.44 -26.80
C ASP A 212 -12.08 2.29 -25.76
N GLY A 213 -12.90 3.34 -25.60
CA GLY A 213 -14.02 3.41 -24.68
C GLY A 213 -13.61 3.71 -23.24
N THR A 214 -12.44 4.27 -23.01
CA THR A 214 -11.94 4.65 -21.68
C THR A 214 -11.53 6.12 -21.68
N VAL A 215 -11.92 6.84 -20.63
CA VAL A 215 -11.41 8.18 -20.36
C VAL A 215 -10.90 8.27 -18.92
N TYR A 216 -9.94 9.13 -18.70
CA TYR A 216 -9.29 9.30 -17.40
C TYR A 216 -9.61 10.65 -16.81
N PHE A 217 -9.70 10.69 -15.49
CA PHE A 217 -9.91 11.90 -14.70
C PHE A 217 -8.69 12.14 -13.82
N ILE A 218 -7.95 13.20 -14.10
CA ILE A 218 -6.81 13.62 -13.30
C ILE A 218 -7.28 14.78 -12.40
N TYR A 219 -6.99 14.69 -11.11
CA TYR A 219 -7.30 15.69 -10.10
C TYR A 219 -6.01 16.17 -9.45
N GLU A 220 -5.69 17.43 -9.59
CA GLU A 220 -4.50 18.03 -9.00
C GLU A 220 -4.76 18.55 -7.58
N ASP A 221 -6.01 18.94 -7.27
CA ASP A 221 -6.41 19.41 -5.94
C ASP A 221 -6.79 18.25 -4.99
N GLU A 222 -6.61 18.47 -3.67
CA GLU A 222 -6.94 17.48 -2.64
C GLU A 222 -8.43 17.19 -2.51
N ASN A 223 -9.28 18.14 -2.91
CA ASN A 223 -10.73 18.00 -2.80
C ASN A 223 -11.38 17.34 -4.02
N LEU A 224 -10.59 16.93 -5.01
CA LEU A 224 -11.02 16.31 -6.26
C LEU A 224 -12.01 17.21 -7.04
N THR A 225 -11.79 18.52 -7.04
CA THR A 225 -12.71 19.50 -7.66
C THR A 225 -12.23 20.03 -9.01
N ASP A 226 -10.94 19.98 -9.28
CA ASP A 226 -10.28 20.48 -10.51
C ASP A 226 -10.11 19.39 -11.59
N ARG A 227 -11.11 18.55 -11.75
CA ARG A 227 -11.10 17.41 -12.68
C ARG A 227 -10.71 17.82 -14.10
N LYS A 228 -9.58 17.31 -14.58
CA LYS A 228 -9.17 17.29 -15.98
C LYS A 228 -9.57 15.94 -16.59
N THR A 229 -10.41 15.95 -17.63
CA THR A 229 -10.77 14.74 -18.37
C THR A 229 -9.83 14.61 -19.57
N VAL A 230 -9.18 13.45 -19.71
CA VAL A 230 -8.16 13.19 -20.73
C VAL A 230 -8.34 11.80 -21.33
N ASP A 231 -7.72 11.59 -22.49
CA ASP A 231 -7.59 10.29 -23.15
C ASP A 231 -6.38 9.51 -22.65
N GLY A 232 -6.24 8.26 -23.09
CA GLY A 232 -5.16 7.34 -22.71
C GLY A 232 -3.77 7.91 -22.92
N GLU A 233 -3.51 8.56 -24.06
CA GLU A 233 -2.20 9.15 -24.36
C GLU A 233 -1.81 10.23 -23.33
N GLU A 234 -2.71 11.16 -23.01
CA GLU A 234 -2.43 12.24 -22.04
C GLU A 234 -2.29 11.69 -20.61
N TYR A 235 -3.09 10.66 -20.25
CA TYR A 235 -2.96 9.98 -18.97
C TYR A 235 -1.59 9.33 -18.81
N HIS A 236 -1.14 8.56 -19.81
CA HIS A 236 0.16 7.91 -19.77
C HIS A 236 1.31 8.92 -19.75
N GLN A 237 1.22 10.02 -20.51
CA GLN A 237 2.22 11.09 -20.44
C GLN A 237 2.30 11.71 -19.04
N TRP A 238 1.16 11.92 -18.38
CA TRP A 238 1.12 12.42 -17.01
C TRP A 238 1.74 11.40 -16.04
N LEU A 239 1.38 10.12 -16.12
CA LEU A 239 1.91 9.07 -15.26
C LEU A 239 3.42 8.89 -15.46
N ASP A 240 3.88 8.86 -16.71
CA ASP A 240 5.29 8.72 -17.08
C ASP A 240 6.13 9.90 -16.57
N SER A 241 5.54 11.07 -16.38
CA SER A 241 6.28 12.20 -15.81
C SER A 241 6.75 11.97 -14.37
N TYR A 242 6.14 11.00 -13.67
CA TYR A 242 6.50 10.61 -12.29
C TYR A 242 7.19 9.24 -12.21
N LEU A 243 6.81 8.30 -13.08
CA LEU A 243 7.22 6.89 -12.95
C LEU A 243 8.13 6.39 -14.07
N SER A 244 8.48 7.22 -15.07
CA SER A 244 9.33 6.76 -16.17
C SER A 244 10.71 6.36 -15.66
N GLY A 245 11.03 5.08 -15.81
CA GLY A 245 12.32 4.50 -15.39
C GLY A 245 12.41 4.15 -13.90
N ALA A 246 11.34 4.38 -13.14
CA ALA A 246 11.27 3.94 -11.75
C ALA A 246 10.91 2.44 -11.68
N GLU A 247 11.51 1.75 -10.72
CA GLU A 247 11.24 0.34 -10.43
C GLU A 247 10.47 0.22 -9.10
N GLU A 248 9.56 -0.77 -9.03
CA GLU A 248 8.81 -1.02 -7.79
C GLU A 248 9.73 -1.59 -6.71
N ILE A 249 9.68 -1.01 -5.51
CA ILE A 249 10.38 -1.53 -4.34
C ILE A 249 9.59 -2.72 -3.80
N ARG A 250 10.25 -3.85 -3.66
CA ARG A 250 9.68 -5.01 -3.00
C ARG A 250 9.77 -4.87 -1.49
N ILE A 251 8.63 -4.73 -0.82
CA ILE A 251 8.55 -4.67 0.64
C ILE A 251 8.52 -6.09 1.22
N ASP A 252 9.44 -6.37 2.14
CA ASP A 252 9.49 -7.64 2.89
C ASP A 252 8.69 -7.53 4.19
N TRP A 253 7.37 -7.71 4.07
CA TRP A 253 6.43 -7.59 5.18
C TRP A 253 6.62 -8.71 6.20
N GLN A 254 6.72 -8.35 7.47
CA GLN A 254 6.84 -9.26 8.60
C GLN A 254 5.65 -9.11 9.54
N ASP A 255 5.20 -10.22 10.14
CA ASP A 255 4.09 -10.18 11.09
C ASP A 255 4.50 -9.49 12.40
N LEU A 256 3.71 -8.53 12.87
CA LEU A 256 3.90 -7.89 14.16
C LEU A 256 3.89 -8.88 15.33
N LYS A 257 3.18 -10.01 15.19
CA LYS A 257 3.18 -11.11 16.15
C LYS A 257 4.57 -11.66 16.43
N ALA A 258 5.47 -11.65 15.44
CA ALA A 258 6.85 -12.08 15.62
C ALA A 258 7.61 -11.19 16.62
N GLN A 259 7.21 -9.93 16.78
CA GLN A 259 7.81 -8.97 17.71
C GLN A 259 7.24 -9.10 19.14
N THR A 260 6.06 -9.73 19.29
CA THR A 260 5.46 -9.96 20.61
C THR A 260 5.93 -11.26 21.27
N ASP A 261 6.61 -12.15 20.55
CA ASP A 261 7.21 -13.38 21.09
C ASP A 261 8.54 -13.04 21.78
N PRO A 262 8.64 -13.18 23.13
CA PRO A 262 9.88 -12.89 23.85
C PRO A 262 11.10 -13.65 23.36
N ALA A 263 10.90 -14.81 22.71
CA ALA A 263 11.96 -15.61 22.14
C ALA A 263 12.49 -15.05 20.83
N VAL A 264 11.66 -14.35 20.06
CA VAL A 264 12.02 -13.68 18.80
C VAL A 264 12.66 -12.32 19.11
N VAL A 265 12.05 -11.53 19.98
CA VAL A 265 12.60 -10.26 20.46
C VAL A 265 13.99 -10.46 21.08
N SER A 266 14.18 -11.50 21.88
CA SER A 266 15.50 -11.84 22.46
C SER A 266 16.55 -12.28 21.43
N ARG A 267 16.14 -12.78 20.26
CA ARG A 267 17.05 -13.12 19.15
C ARG A 267 17.42 -11.90 18.32
N ASN A 268 16.47 -11.01 18.08
CA ASN A 268 16.67 -9.79 17.30
C ASN A 268 17.55 -8.78 18.05
N ILE A 269 17.45 -8.68 19.39
CA ILE A 269 18.32 -7.83 20.23
C ILE A 269 19.78 -8.35 20.29
N ARG A 270 20.05 -9.62 19.99
CA ARG A 270 21.40 -10.20 20.12
C ARG A 270 22.26 -10.19 18.86
N GLY A 271 21.87 -9.52 17.89
CA GLY A 271 22.54 -9.45 16.61
C GLY A 271 21.60 -9.92 15.52
N ILE A 272 21.37 -9.08 14.61
CA ILE A 272 20.68 -9.18 13.35
C ILE A 272 20.82 -10.60 12.79
N ALA A 273 20.13 -11.54 13.43
CA ALA A 273 19.96 -12.84 12.89
C ALA A 273 18.61 -12.78 12.16
N ARG A 274 18.66 -12.53 10.87
CA ARG A 274 17.61 -12.98 9.98
C ARG A 274 17.22 -14.37 10.41
N PRO A 275 15.93 -14.74 10.48
CA PRO A 275 15.59 -16.12 10.66
C PRO A 275 16.30 -16.89 9.55
N LEU A 276 17.19 -17.80 9.94
CA LEU A 276 17.69 -18.82 9.02
C LEU A 276 16.45 -19.59 8.57
N ILE A 277 16.12 -19.40 7.30
CA ILE A 277 15.10 -20.19 6.60
C ILE A 277 15.52 -21.64 6.64
#